data_d140fa20f180c7c1befc639fd60c6cb7
#
_entry.id   d140fa20f180c7c1befc639fd60c6cb7
#
_cell.length_a   1.000
_cell.length_b   1.000
_cell.length_c   1.000
_cell.angle_alpha   90.00
_cell.angle_beta   90.00
_cell.angle_gamma   90.00
#
_symmetry.space_group_name_H-M   'P 1'
#
loop_
_entity.id
_entity.type
_entity.pdbx_description
1 polymer ?
#
loop_
_entity_poly.entity_id
_entity_poly.type
_entity_poly.pdbx_seq_one_letter_code
_entity_poly.pdbx_strand_id
1 'polypeptide(L)'
;MQSEQDPARRARAFGRPMAPILPITMSDLLDDTARRASRYLESLDARSVAPTKEAIAALGKFEQPFFEQGSTAEAVVAELDEIGSPGTMASAGGRFFGFVIGGSLPVTVAANWLATAWDQNAGLVTTSPTNATLENVALRWLKDIFHLPVQCAGGFVTCATTANFAALAAARHALLARVGWDVEAQGLFGAPSLTIVTGDEVHASIEKALSLVGFGRQRVERVPVDAQGRMRVDAFPSVDERTIVCVQAGNVNTGAFDPVAEICERAHSQGAWVHVDGAFGMWAAVAPSRAHLVRGIEDADSWATDAHKWLNVPYDSGLVFTRDAGALRAAMSVGGAYLAQDDDRVPYQYTPDFSRRARGVEVWAALRQLGREGLADLIERTCRHATRFANGLHAAGYSVLNDVVLNQVLVSFGNAERTREVIRRIQEEGTCWCGGTVWQGQTAMRISVSSWATTAEDVERSLAAILQVAAS
;
A
#
# COMPACT_ATOMS: atom_id res chain seq x y z
N MET A 1 2.76 -68.99 -8.41
CA MET A 1 2.32 -68.71 -7.04
C MET A 1 1.84 -67.26 -7.02
N GLN A 2 0.53 -67.10 -7.25
CA GLN A 2 -0.16 -65.79 -7.15
C GLN A 2 -0.55 -65.59 -5.70
N SER A 3 -0.12 -64.49 -5.07
CA SER A 3 -0.63 -64.09 -3.77
C SER A 3 -1.79 -63.12 -3.98
N GLU A 4 -3.00 -63.64 -3.81
CA GLU A 4 -4.23 -62.86 -3.71
C GLU A 4 -4.13 -61.88 -2.54
N GLN A 5 -4.16 -60.61 -2.86
CA GLN A 5 -4.32 -59.53 -1.86
C GLN A 5 -5.82 -59.38 -1.58
N ASP A 6 -6.23 -59.79 -0.39
CA ASP A 6 -7.59 -59.72 0.13
C ASP A 6 -8.12 -58.25 0.17
N PRO A 7 -9.18 -57.89 -0.62
CA PRO A 7 -9.80 -56.57 -0.61
C PRO A 7 -10.47 -56.20 0.72
N ALA A 8 -10.75 -57.17 1.59
CA ALA A 8 -11.45 -56.95 2.86
C ALA A 8 -10.57 -56.27 3.95
N ARG A 9 -9.23 -56.26 3.79
CA ARG A 9 -8.33 -55.57 4.73
C ARG A 9 -8.24 -54.07 4.51
N ARG A 10 -8.60 -53.56 3.33
CA ARG A 10 -8.64 -52.10 3.06
C ARG A 10 -9.91 -51.39 3.57
N ALA A 11 -10.99 -52.13 3.82
CA ALA A 11 -12.27 -51.56 4.25
C ALA A 11 -12.38 -51.31 5.76
N ARG A 12 -11.40 -51.72 6.58
CA ARG A 12 -11.44 -51.56 8.05
C ARG A 12 -10.64 -50.35 8.58
N ALA A 13 -10.03 -49.54 7.70
CA ALA A 13 -9.33 -48.31 8.09
C ALA A 13 -10.20 -47.03 7.97
N PHE A 14 -11.42 -47.15 7.47
CA PHE A 14 -12.36 -46.02 7.43
C PHE A 14 -13.41 -46.19 8.51
N GLY A 15 -13.28 -45.47 9.60
CA GLY A 15 -14.44 -45.32 10.45
C GLY A 15 -14.26 -45.39 11.94
N ARG A 16 -13.66 -44.36 12.54
CA ARG A 16 -14.33 -43.80 13.71
C ARG A 16 -15.05 -42.52 13.18
N PRO A 17 -16.37 -42.38 13.47
CA PRO A 17 -17.04 -41.14 13.15
C PRO A 17 -16.24 -39.99 13.81
N MET A 18 -15.88 -38.98 13.01
CA MET A 18 -15.36 -37.74 13.56
C MET A 18 -16.29 -37.33 14.70
N ALA A 19 -15.75 -37.19 15.92
CA ALA A 19 -16.49 -36.50 16.96
C ALA A 19 -16.99 -35.18 16.36
N PRO A 20 -18.25 -34.81 16.59
CA PRO A 20 -18.78 -33.59 16.02
C PRO A 20 -17.86 -32.43 16.45
N ILE A 21 -17.31 -31.71 15.44
CA ILE A 21 -16.55 -30.46 15.67
C ILE A 21 -17.57 -29.41 16.12
N LEU A 22 -18.18 -29.63 17.27
CA LEU A 22 -19.01 -28.68 17.97
C LEU A 22 -18.75 -28.90 19.44
N PRO A 23 -18.50 -27.83 20.20
CA PRO A 23 -19.60 -26.87 20.43
C PRO A 23 -19.20 -25.46 20.90
N ILE A 24 -18.31 -24.76 20.26
CA ILE A 24 -18.31 -23.33 20.47
C ILE A 24 -19.30 -22.70 19.49
N THR A 25 -20.12 -21.75 19.96
CA THR A 25 -20.93 -20.96 19.03
C THR A 25 -20.04 -19.98 18.26
N MET A 26 -20.48 -19.55 17.07
CA MET A 26 -19.78 -18.52 16.31
C MET A 26 -19.57 -17.25 17.18
N SER A 27 -20.59 -16.88 17.97
CA SER A 27 -20.51 -15.72 18.87
C SER A 27 -19.41 -15.87 19.92
N ASP A 28 -19.34 -17.02 20.61
CA ASP A 28 -18.34 -17.23 21.65
C ASP A 28 -16.91 -17.23 21.08
N LEU A 29 -16.70 -17.77 19.88
CA LEU A 29 -15.42 -17.77 19.19
C LEU A 29 -15.00 -16.34 18.80
N LEU A 30 -15.93 -15.55 18.27
CA LEU A 30 -15.67 -14.14 17.92
C LEU A 30 -15.39 -13.31 19.18
N ASP A 31 -16.10 -13.53 20.27
CA ASP A 31 -15.86 -12.84 21.54
C ASP A 31 -14.48 -13.19 22.14
N ASP A 32 -14.04 -14.45 22.05
CA ASP A 32 -12.69 -14.83 22.46
C ASP A 32 -11.62 -14.19 21.57
N THR A 33 -11.82 -14.21 20.26
CA THR A 33 -10.92 -13.57 19.30
C THR A 33 -10.84 -12.06 19.54
N ALA A 34 -11.96 -11.40 19.83
CA ALA A 34 -12.00 -9.97 20.17
C ALA A 34 -11.17 -9.66 21.41
N ARG A 35 -11.30 -10.47 22.47
CA ARG A 35 -10.48 -10.30 23.70
C ARG A 35 -8.98 -10.47 23.41
N ARG A 36 -8.58 -11.45 22.59
CA ARG A 36 -7.20 -11.68 22.18
C ARG A 36 -6.64 -10.52 21.38
N ALA A 37 -7.40 -10.06 20.37
CA ALA A 37 -7.01 -8.91 19.55
C ALA A 37 -6.87 -7.62 20.37
N SER A 38 -7.79 -7.37 21.32
CA SER A 38 -7.71 -6.21 22.21
C SER A 38 -6.45 -6.25 23.08
N ARG A 39 -6.15 -7.37 23.72
CA ARG A 39 -4.91 -7.54 24.51
C ARG A 39 -3.66 -7.30 23.67
N TYR A 40 -3.64 -7.81 22.42
CA TYR A 40 -2.54 -7.56 21.49
C TYR A 40 -2.35 -6.06 21.24
N LEU A 41 -3.41 -5.34 20.87
CA LEU A 41 -3.37 -3.90 20.58
C LEU A 41 -2.96 -3.08 21.83
N GLU A 42 -3.48 -3.40 23.01
CA GLU A 42 -3.10 -2.77 24.29
C GLU A 42 -1.63 -2.98 24.65
N SER A 43 -1.03 -4.09 24.22
CA SER A 43 0.37 -4.41 24.49
C SER A 43 1.39 -3.60 23.65
N LEU A 44 0.97 -2.94 22.56
CA LEU A 44 1.87 -2.34 21.56
C LEU A 44 2.76 -1.24 22.14
N ASP A 45 2.29 -0.47 23.11
CA ASP A 45 3.07 0.62 23.72
C ASP A 45 4.14 0.11 24.67
N ALA A 46 3.95 -1.06 25.28
CA ALA A 46 4.84 -1.62 26.26
C ALA A 46 5.90 -2.58 25.68
N ARG A 47 5.55 -3.25 24.56
CA ARG A 47 6.43 -4.27 23.96
C ARG A 47 7.53 -3.65 23.07
N SER A 48 8.60 -4.44 22.85
CA SER A 48 9.56 -4.18 21.79
C SER A 48 8.87 -4.10 20.44
N VAL A 49 9.31 -3.19 19.55
CA VAL A 49 8.75 -3.06 18.20
C VAL A 49 9.13 -4.26 17.33
N ALA A 50 10.36 -4.75 17.44
CA ALA A 50 10.77 -6.02 16.84
C ALA A 50 10.44 -7.19 17.76
N PRO A 51 10.02 -8.35 17.24
CA PRO A 51 9.86 -9.57 18.03
C PRO A 51 11.20 -10.05 18.56
N THR A 52 11.18 -10.74 19.73
CA THR A 52 12.39 -11.35 20.29
C THR A 52 12.86 -12.55 19.46
N LYS A 53 14.13 -12.94 19.64
CA LYS A 53 14.67 -14.14 18.97
C LYS A 53 13.92 -15.41 19.36
N GLU A 54 13.49 -15.49 20.60
CA GLU A 54 12.69 -16.62 21.14
C GLU A 54 11.30 -16.66 20.49
N ALA A 55 10.66 -15.52 20.33
CA ALA A 55 9.36 -15.43 19.63
C ALA A 55 9.49 -15.84 18.17
N ILE A 56 10.53 -15.40 17.47
CA ILE A 56 10.80 -15.84 16.08
C ILE A 56 11.06 -17.35 16.02
N ALA A 57 11.86 -17.90 16.92
CA ALA A 57 12.13 -19.33 16.98
C ALA A 57 10.86 -20.14 17.25
N ALA A 58 9.92 -19.61 18.06
CA ALA A 58 8.65 -20.26 18.37
C ALA A 58 7.74 -20.40 17.13
N LEU A 59 7.89 -19.56 16.08
CA LEU A 59 7.12 -19.70 14.84
C LEU A 59 7.36 -21.04 14.12
N GLY A 60 8.51 -21.69 14.36
CA GLY A 60 8.78 -23.05 13.88
C GLY A 60 7.76 -24.10 14.34
N LYS A 61 6.95 -23.82 15.39
CA LYS A 61 5.85 -24.68 15.81
C LYS A 61 4.71 -24.73 14.78
N PHE A 62 4.59 -23.77 13.88
CA PHE A 62 3.64 -23.82 12.76
C PHE A 62 4.11 -24.74 11.63
N GLU A 63 5.39 -25.10 11.56
CA GLU A 63 5.95 -25.97 10.53
C GLU A 63 5.65 -27.45 10.83
N GLN A 64 4.37 -27.82 10.75
CA GLN A 64 3.90 -29.18 10.96
C GLN A 64 3.48 -29.80 9.62
N PRO A 65 3.60 -31.13 9.45
CA PRO A 65 2.94 -31.80 8.34
C PRO A 65 1.43 -31.57 8.36
N PHE A 66 0.78 -31.65 7.20
CA PHE A 66 -0.68 -31.53 7.16
C PHE A 66 -1.32 -32.60 8.05
N PHE A 67 -2.23 -32.20 8.90
CA PHE A 67 -2.81 -33.02 9.95
C PHE A 67 -3.80 -34.04 9.40
N GLU A 68 -3.73 -35.30 9.88
CA GLU A 68 -4.73 -36.35 9.59
C GLU A 68 -6.07 -36.06 10.30
N GLN A 69 -6.03 -35.38 11.44
CA GLN A 69 -7.20 -34.97 12.22
C GLN A 69 -7.14 -33.46 12.49
N GLY A 70 -8.27 -32.79 12.24
CA GLY A 70 -8.40 -31.35 12.52
C GLY A 70 -8.42 -31.05 14.02
N SER A 71 -8.20 -29.78 14.34
CA SER A 71 -8.30 -29.21 15.70
C SER A 71 -9.63 -28.46 15.87
N THR A 72 -10.00 -28.15 17.11
CA THR A 72 -11.17 -27.28 17.36
C THR A 72 -10.85 -25.85 16.96
N ALA A 73 -11.87 -25.05 16.63
CA ALA A 73 -11.69 -23.66 16.23
C ALA A 73 -11.00 -22.82 17.32
N GLU A 74 -11.34 -23.06 18.60
CA GLU A 74 -10.70 -22.40 19.74
C GLU A 74 -9.21 -22.72 19.84
N ALA A 75 -8.84 -24.00 19.64
CA ALA A 75 -7.45 -24.41 19.68
C ALA A 75 -6.63 -23.74 18.58
N VAL A 76 -7.20 -23.62 17.36
CA VAL A 76 -6.55 -22.94 16.23
C VAL A 76 -6.38 -21.46 16.51
N VAL A 77 -7.40 -20.76 17.03
CA VAL A 77 -7.30 -19.34 17.37
C VAL A 77 -6.33 -19.11 18.52
N ALA A 78 -6.33 -19.99 19.54
CA ALA A 78 -5.38 -19.93 20.64
C ALA A 78 -3.94 -20.10 20.14
N GLU A 79 -3.66 -21.07 19.27
CA GLU A 79 -2.34 -21.30 18.69
C GLU A 79 -1.86 -20.11 17.85
N LEU A 80 -2.74 -19.51 17.03
CA LEU A 80 -2.43 -18.30 16.28
C LEU A 80 -2.07 -17.13 17.19
N ASP A 81 -2.78 -16.93 18.29
CA ASP A 81 -2.50 -15.86 19.25
C ASP A 81 -1.23 -16.14 20.07
N GLU A 82 -1.12 -17.31 20.68
CA GLU A 82 -0.05 -17.63 21.64
C GLU A 82 1.33 -17.77 20.98
N ILE A 83 1.37 -18.27 19.74
CA ILE A 83 2.62 -18.44 18.97
C ILE A 83 2.81 -17.27 18.01
N GLY A 84 1.76 -16.87 17.29
CA GLY A 84 1.83 -15.87 16.23
C GLY A 84 1.96 -14.45 16.74
N SER A 85 1.12 -14.01 17.69
CA SER A 85 1.13 -12.64 18.19
C SER A 85 2.49 -12.16 18.73
N PRO A 86 3.25 -12.93 19.51
CA PRO A 86 4.60 -12.55 19.95
C PRO A 86 5.60 -12.41 18.79
N GLY A 87 5.43 -13.19 17.70
CA GLY A 87 6.28 -13.18 16.51
C GLY A 87 6.02 -12.02 15.53
N THR A 88 4.98 -11.22 15.75
CA THR A 88 4.66 -10.08 14.89
C THR A 88 5.53 -8.87 15.20
N MET A 89 5.82 -8.06 14.15
CA MET A 89 6.29 -6.69 14.34
C MET A 89 5.15 -5.84 14.93
N ALA A 90 5.46 -4.94 15.86
CA ALA A 90 4.50 -4.01 16.44
C ALA A 90 4.17 -2.83 15.46
N SER A 91 3.92 -3.16 14.20
CA SER A 91 3.72 -2.17 13.12
C SER A 91 2.42 -1.36 13.23
N ALA A 92 1.46 -1.83 14.03
CA ALA A 92 0.24 -1.08 14.35
C ALA A 92 0.44 -0.05 15.48
N GLY A 93 1.60 -0.06 16.16
CA GLY A 93 1.94 0.88 17.23
C GLY A 93 2.54 2.19 16.73
N GLY A 94 2.83 3.10 17.68
CA GLY A 94 3.32 4.45 17.39
C GLY A 94 4.81 4.55 17.07
N ARG A 95 5.61 3.48 17.26
CA ARG A 95 7.08 3.52 17.17
C ARG A 95 7.68 2.67 16.04
N PHE A 96 6.87 2.23 15.12
CA PHE A 96 7.31 1.59 13.88
C PHE A 96 7.41 2.63 12.77
N PHE A 97 8.62 2.94 12.31
CA PHE A 97 8.89 3.97 11.29
C PHE A 97 9.43 3.40 9.97
N GLY A 98 9.14 2.13 9.70
CA GLY A 98 9.57 1.46 8.47
C GLY A 98 8.56 1.58 7.32
N PHE A 99 9.04 1.55 6.08
CA PHE A 99 8.30 1.30 4.83
C PHE A 99 7.08 2.19 4.51
N VAL A 100 6.82 3.26 5.21
CA VAL A 100 5.57 4.05 5.11
C VAL A 100 4.34 3.22 5.52
N ILE A 101 4.43 2.52 6.66
CA ILE A 101 3.33 1.75 7.24
C ILE A 101 2.60 2.63 8.25
N GLY A 102 1.27 2.79 8.08
CA GLY A 102 0.45 3.68 8.91
C GLY A 102 -0.21 3.01 10.12
N GLY A 103 -0.20 1.68 10.19
CA GLY A 103 -1.07 0.97 11.11
C GLY A 103 -2.55 1.08 10.69
N SER A 104 -3.47 0.83 11.61
CA SER A 104 -4.90 0.86 11.32
C SER A 104 -5.66 1.68 12.36
N LEU A 105 -6.51 2.61 11.91
CA LEU A 105 -7.45 3.31 12.78
C LEU A 105 -8.39 2.29 13.45
N PRO A 106 -8.77 2.44 14.72
CA PRO A 106 -9.65 1.49 15.40
C PRO A 106 -10.98 1.25 14.65
N VAL A 107 -11.57 2.30 14.08
CA VAL A 107 -12.81 2.18 13.29
C VAL A 107 -12.62 1.32 12.05
N THR A 108 -11.43 1.34 11.43
CA THR A 108 -11.19 0.55 10.23
C THR A 108 -10.97 -0.92 10.53
N VAL A 109 -10.41 -1.26 11.70
CA VAL A 109 -10.35 -2.63 12.20
C VAL A 109 -11.76 -3.18 12.45
N ALA A 110 -12.60 -2.40 13.14
CA ALA A 110 -14.00 -2.79 13.40
C ALA A 110 -14.80 -2.92 12.09
N ALA A 111 -14.63 -1.99 11.14
CA ALA A 111 -15.26 -2.05 9.82
C ALA A 111 -14.83 -3.26 9.01
N ASN A 112 -13.54 -3.65 9.11
CA ASN A 112 -13.01 -4.86 8.50
C ASN A 112 -13.66 -6.13 9.07
N TRP A 113 -13.90 -6.19 10.38
CA TRP A 113 -14.62 -7.31 11.00
C TRP A 113 -16.05 -7.44 10.47
N LEU A 114 -16.76 -6.31 10.31
CA LEU A 114 -18.10 -6.32 9.71
C LEU A 114 -18.05 -6.78 8.25
N ALA A 115 -17.11 -6.26 7.45
CA ALA A 115 -16.93 -6.66 6.05
C ALA A 115 -16.61 -8.16 5.91
N THR A 116 -15.80 -8.70 6.82
CA THR A 116 -15.49 -10.14 6.88
C THR A 116 -16.71 -10.97 7.30
N ALA A 117 -17.50 -10.49 8.28
CA ALA A 117 -18.73 -11.18 8.70
C ALA A 117 -19.82 -11.17 7.61
N TRP A 118 -19.88 -10.12 6.80
CA TRP A 118 -20.79 -10.07 5.64
C TRP A 118 -20.39 -11.03 4.51
N ASP A 119 -19.11 -11.33 4.40
CA ASP A 119 -18.51 -12.29 3.43
C ASP A 119 -19.02 -12.11 2.00
N GLN A 120 -18.99 -10.89 1.49
CA GLN A 120 -19.53 -10.56 0.17
C GLN A 120 -18.42 -10.34 -0.86
N ASN A 121 -18.60 -10.93 -2.05
CA ASN A 121 -17.78 -10.58 -3.20
C ASN A 121 -18.14 -9.19 -3.71
N ALA A 122 -17.22 -8.23 -3.54
CA ALA A 122 -17.41 -6.82 -3.90
C ALA A 122 -17.24 -6.53 -5.42
N GLY A 123 -17.33 -7.55 -6.28
CA GLY A 123 -17.19 -7.40 -7.74
C GLY A 123 -18.45 -6.85 -8.43
N LEU A 124 -19.63 -7.24 -7.96
CA LEU A 124 -20.92 -6.94 -8.59
C LEU A 124 -21.85 -6.22 -7.61
N VAL A 125 -22.70 -5.33 -8.14
CA VAL A 125 -23.74 -4.64 -7.35
C VAL A 125 -24.75 -5.64 -6.80
N THR A 126 -25.17 -6.60 -7.60
CA THR A 126 -26.17 -7.62 -7.24
C THR A 126 -25.73 -8.54 -6.12
N THR A 127 -24.44 -8.84 -6.01
CA THR A 127 -23.88 -9.71 -4.94
C THR A 127 -23.48 -8.93 -3.70
N SER A 128 -23.29 -7.61 -3.80
CA SER A 128 -22.82 -6.79 -2.68
C SER A 128 -23.27 -5.32 -2.81
N PRO A 129 -24.58 -5.04 -2.70
CA PRO A 129 -25.10 -3.69 -2.91
C PRO A 129 -24.55 -2.67 -1.89
N THR A 130 -24.41 -3.07 -0.62
CA THR A 130 -23.79 -2.24 0.42
C THR A 130 -22.35 -1.85 0.05
N ASN A 131 -21.52 -2.82 -0.34
CA ASN A 131 -20.12 -2.57 -0.69
C ASN A 131 -20.01 -1.67 -1.92
N ALA A 132 -20.82 -1.92 -2.97
CA ALA A 132 -20.85 -1.09 -4.16
C ALA A 132 -21.23 0.36 -3.84
N THR A 133 -22.21 0.56 -2.96
CA THR A 133 -22.62 1.89 -2.50
C THR A 133 -21.51 2.60 -1.72
N LEU A 134 -20.88 1.92 -0.74
CA LEU A 134 -19.80 2.49 0.06
C LEU A 134 -18.57 2.82 -0.79
N GLU A 135 -18.24 1.94 -1.74
CA GLU A 135 -17.16 2.16 -2.71
C GLU A 135 -17.42 3.41 -3.56
N ASN A 136 -18.63 3.57 -4.11
CA ASN A 136 -19.02 4.73 -4.90
C ASN A 136 -18.96 6.04 -4.07
N VAL A 137 -19.43 6.00 -2.82
CA VAL A 137 -19.37 7.16 -1.92
C VAL A 137 -17.92 7.52 -1.61
N ALA A 138 -17.11 6.54 -1.22
CA ALA A 138 -15.70 6.75 -0.89
C ALA A 138 -14.90 7.31 -2.10
N LEU A 139 -15.12 6.79 -3.31
CA LEU A 139 -14.48 7.30 -4.53
C LEU A 139 -14.86 8.76 -4.81
N ARG A 140 -16.14 9.16 -4.59
CA ARG A 140 -16.53 10.58 -4.74
C ARG A 140 -15.82 11.47 -3.74
N TRP A 141 -15.76 11.08 -2.46
CA TRP A 141 -15.05 11.83 -1.42
C TRP A 141 -13.56 11.94 -1.72
N LEU A 142 -12.93 10.85 -2.18
CA LEU A 142 -11.50 10.82 -2.52
C LEU A 142 -11.19 11.73 -3.71
N LYS A 143 -12.05 11.76 -4.75
CA LYS A 143 -11.88 12.70 -5.87
C LYS A 143 -11.93 14.16 -5.41
N ASP A 144 -12.86 14.48 -4.51
CA ASP A 144 -12.96 15.82 -3.92
C ASP A 144 -11.74 16.15 -3.04
N ILE A 145 -11.28 15.21 -2.20
CA ILE A 145 -10.11 15.34 -1.34
C ILE A 145 -8.82 15.59 -2.14
N PHE A 146 -8.65 14.88 -3.26
CA PHE A 146 -7.48 14.99 -4.12
C PHE A 146 -7.63 16.03 -5.24
N HIS A 147 -8.72 16.77 -5.27
CA HIS A 147 -9.05 17.74 -6.30
C HIS A 147 -9.07 17.16 -7.73
N LEU A 148 -9.33 15.86 -7.87
CA LEU A 148 -9.39 15.21 -9.18
C LEU A 148 -10.66 15.63 -9.94
N PRO A 149 -10.59 15.67 -11.29
CA PRO A 149 -11.75 15.98 -12.10
C PRO A 149 -12.94 15.06 -11.83
N VAL A 150 -14.15 15.62 -11.75
CA VAL A 150 -15.37 14.89 -11.36
C VAL A 150 -15.66 13.68 -12.24
N GLN A 151 -15.30 13.74 -13.53
CA GLN A 151 -15.48 12.69 -14.51
C GLN A 151 -14.52 11.51 -14.35
N CYS A 152 -13.46 11.63 -13.52
CA CYS A 152 -12.52 10.54 -13.29
C CYS A 152 -13.24 9.29 -12.79
N ALA A 153 -12.87 8.15 -13.36
CA ALA A 153 -13.18 6.85 -12.77
C ALA A 153 -12.14 6.45 -11.72
N GLY A 154 -12.51 5.52 -10.85
CA GLY A 154 -11.58 4.96 -9.88
C GLY A 154 -11.95 3.54 -9.50
N GLY A 155 -11.01 2.83 -8.88
CA GLY A 155 -11.19 1.46 -8.39
C GLY A 155 -10.36 1.18 -7.14
N PHE A 156 -10.86 0.27 -6.30
CA PHE A 156 -10.14 -0.24 -5.14
C PHE A 156 -9.36 -1.49 -5.54
N VAL A 157 -8.08 -1.46 -5.33
CA VAL A 157 -7.12 -2.54 -5.65
C VAL A 157 -6.32 -2.92 -4.40
N THR A 158 -5.43 -3.91 -4.52
CA THR A 158 -4.63 -4.37 -3.37
C THR A 158 -3.61 -3.33 -2.90
N CYS A 159 -2.92 -2.65 -3.81
CA CYS A 159 -1.86 -1.69 -3.47
C CYS A 159 -1.51 -0.79 -4.65
N ALA A 160 -0.65 0.21 -4.43
CA ALA A 160 -0.15 1.10 -5.48
C ALA A 160 0.48 0.34 -6.66
N THR A 161 1.13 -0.80 -6.45
CA THR A 161 1.64 -1.62 -7.58
C THR A 161 0.51 -2.06 -8.51
N THR A 162 -0.62 -2.53 -7.96
CA THR A 162 -1.79 -2.93 -8.75
C THR A 162 -2.52 -1.71 -9.31
N ALA A 163 -2.52 -0.58 -8.57
CA ALA A 163 -3.05 0.68 -9.07
C ALA A 163 -2.25 1.21 -10.26
N ASN A 164 -0.92 1.21 -10.17
CA ASN A 164 -0.02 1.56 -11.26
C ASN A 164 -0.22 0.63 -12.47
N PHE A 165 -0.35 -0.69 -12.23
CA PHE A 165 -0.67 -1.65 -13.30
C PHE A 165 -1.97 -1.28 -14.02
N ALA A 166 -3.07 -1.05 -13.29
CA ALA A 166 -4.36 -0.72 -13.88
C ALA A 166 -4.33 0.63 -14.63
N ALA A 167 -3.67 1.65 -14.06
CA ALA A 167 -3.49 2.94 -14.69
C ALA A 167 -2.65 2.88 -15.97
N LEU A 168 -1.54 2.14 -15.95
CA LEU A 168 -0.70 1.94 -17.13
C LEU A 168 -1.36 1.08 -18.19
N ALA A 169 -2.22 0.12 -17.83
CA ALA A 169 -3.05 -0.62 -18.77
C ALA A 169 -4.08 0.29 -19.44
N ALA A 170 -4.71 1.20 -18.69
CA ALA A 170 -5.61 2.21 -19.26
C ALA A 170 -4.87 3.17 -20.21
N ALA A 171 -3.67 3.64 -19.83
CA ALA A 171 -2.80 4.46 -20.68
C ALA A 171 -2.43 3.72 -21.97
N ARG A 172 -2.02 2.46 -21.87
CA ARG A 172 -1.72 1.58 -23.01
C ARG A 172 -2.90 1.47 -23.95
N HIS A 173 -4.10 1.19 -23.41
CA HIS A 173 -5.33 1.13 -24.19
C HIS A 173 -5.58 2.45 -24.93
N ALA A 174 -5.61 3.56 -24.20
CA ALA A 174 -5.93 4.87 -24.75
C ALA A 174 -4.97 5.28 -25.88
N LEU A 175 -3.66 5.11 -25.69
CA LEU A 175 -2.67 5.53 -26.68
C LEU A 175 -2.67 4.62 -27.91
N LEU A 176 -2.83 3.32 -27.76
CA LEU A 176 -2.89 2.38 -28.89
C LEU A 176 -4.20 2.50 -29.66
N ALA A 177 -5.32 2.77 -28.99
CA ALA A 177 -6.60 3.02 -29.64
C ALA A 177 -6.57 4.26 -30.53
N ARG A 178 -5.83 5.32 -30.18
CA ARG A 178 -5.65 6.53 -31.01
C ARG A 178 -5.04 6.21 -32.39
N VAL A 179 -4.23 5.16 -32.45
CA VAL A 179 -3.61 4.71 -33.72
C VAL A 179 -4.30 3.48 -34.32
N GLY A 180 -5.51 3.17 -33.86
CA GLY A 180 -6.38 2.12 -34.44
C GLY A 180 -6.01 0.69 -34.00
N TRP A 181 -5.24 0.52 -32.90
CA TRP A 181 -4.85 -0.79 -32.37
C TRP A 181 -5.66 -1.16 -31.13
N ASP A 182 -6.44 -2.23 -31.21
CA ASP A 182 -7.17 -2.81 -30.08
C ASP A 182 -6.26 -3.78 -29.32
N VAL A 183 -5.61 -3.28 -28.26
CA VAL A 183 -4.62 -4.04 -27.50
C VAL A 183 -5.27 -5.14 -26.65
N GLU A 184 -6.51 -5.01 -26.24
CA GLU A 184 -7.22 -6.02 -25.46
C GLU A 184 -7.57 -7.24 -26.34
N ALA A 185 -7.86 -7.03 -27.61
CA ALA A 185 -8.15 -8.10 -28.56
C ALA A 185 -6.89 -8.67 -29.23
N GLN A 186 -5.91 -7.83 -29.57
CA GLN A 186 -4.75 -8.20 -30.38
C GLN A 186 -3.46 -8.38 -29.59
N GLY A 187 -3.41 -7.92 -28.34
CA GLY A 187 -2.21 -7.96 -27.50
C GLY A 187 -1.12 -6.98 -27.99
N LEU A 188 0.11 -7.19 -27.52
CA LEU A 188 1.25 -6.33 -27.83
C LEU A 188 2.13 -6.82 -28.99
N PHE A 189 1.91 -8.03 -29.50
CA PHE A 189 2.70 -8.56 -30.62
C PHE A 189 2.32 -7.87 -31.92
N GLY A 190 3.23 -7.08 -32.46
CA GLY A 190 2.99 -6.26 -33.65
C GLY A 190 2.33 -4.90 -33.37
N ALA A 191 2.04 -4.57 -32.14
CA ALA A 191 1.52 -3.26 -31.76
C ALA A 191 2.51 -2.13 -32.06
N PRO A 192 2.01 -0.92 -32.40
CA PRO A 192 2.85 0.27 -32.45
C PRO A 192 3.59 0.48 -31.13
N SER A 193 4.88 0.85 -31.23
CA SER A 193 5.70 1.05 -30.03
C SER A 193 5.22 2.23 -29.20
N LEU A 194 5.18 2.05 -27.87
CA LEU A 194 4.99 3.11 -26.90
C LEU A 194 6.32 3.45 -26.23
N THR A 195 6.53 4.71 -25.92
CA THR A 195 7.66 5.22 -25.15
C THR A 195 7.26 5.43 -23.70
N ILE A 196 8.11 5.00 -22.76
CA ILE A 196 7.89 5.20 -21.33
C ILE A 196 8.98 6.11 -20.79
N VAL A 197 8.61 7.19 -20.11
CA VAL A 197 9.53 8.15 -19.48
C VAL A 197 9.34 8.12 -17.97
N THR A 198 10.43 8.04 -17.20
CA THR A 198 10.42 8.09 -15.72
C THR A 198 11.62 8.86 -15.20
N GLY A 199 11.57 9.33 -13.96
CA GLY A 199 12.77 9.81 -13.27
C GLY A 199 13.72 8.65 -12.90
N ASP A 200 15.01 8.95 -12.69
CA ASP A 200 16.02 7.97 -12.27
C ASP A 200 15.69 7.30 -10.92
N GLU A 201 15.03 8.03 -10.02
CA GLU A 201 14.64 7.55 -8.67
C GLU A 201 13.17 7.04 -8.63
N VAL A 202 12.65 6.52 -9.76
CA VAL A 202 11.31 5.94 -9.81
C VAL A 202 11.20 4.74 -8.85
N HIS A 203 10.06 4.63 -8.18
CA HIS A 203 9.84 3.51 -7.25
C HIS A 203 9.69 2.17 -7.98
N ALA A 204 10.23 1.09 -7.40
CA ALA A 204 10.21 -0.26 -7.96
C ALA A 204 8.79 -0.79 -8.30
N SER A 205 7.72 -0.22 -7.71
CA SER A 205 6.33 -0.55 -8.05
C SER A 205 5.97 -0.20 -9.49
N ILE A 206 6.47 0.91 -10.01
CA ILE A 206 6.30 1.30 -11.43
C ILE A 206 7.04 0.31 -12.33
N GLU A 207 8.29 -0.02 -12.02
CA GLU A 207 9.06 -0.99 -12.82
C GLU A 207 8.38 -2.36 -12.86
N LYS A 208 7.83 -2.79 -11.73
CA LYS A 208 7.04 -4.03 -11.65
C LYS A 208 5.75 -3.92 -12.46
N ALA A 209 5.02 -2.81 -12.37
CA ALA A 209 3.81 -2.57 -13.14
C ALA A 209 4.11 -2.54 -14.65
N LEU A 210 5.19 -1.90 -15.09
CA LEU A 210 5.64 -1.90 -16.50
C LEU A 210 5.93 -3.32 -17.01
N SER A 211 6.51 -4.18 -16.18
CA SER A 211 6.68 -5.59 -16.52
C SER A 211 5.34 -6.30 -16.69
N LEU A 212 4.40 -6.07 -15.77
CA LEU A 212 3.08 -6.73 -15.76
C LEU A 212 2.22 -6.32 -16.96
N VAL A 213 2.27 -5.04 -17.38
CA VAL A 213 1.54 -4.58 -18.59
C VAL A 213 2.24 -4.96 -19.90
N GLY A 214 3.42 -5.58 -19.85
CA GLY A 214 4.15 -6.08 -21.00
C GLY A 214 5.09 -5.07 -21.68
N PHE A 215 5.35 -3.90 -21.08
CA PHE A 215 6.28 -2.91 -21.63
C PHE A 215 7.75 -3.26 -21.41
N GLY A 216 8.04 -4.02 -20.32
CA GLY A 216 9.41 -4.36 -19.93
C GLY A 216 10.09 -3.23 -19.14
N ARG A 217 10.60 -3.56 -17.97
CA ARG A 217 11.19 -2.61 -17.02
C ARG A 217 12.50 -1.94 -17.46
N GLN A 218 13.16 -2.48 -18.50
CA GLN A 218 14.42 -1.93 -19.01
C GLN A 218 14.24 -1.05 -20.25
N ARG A 219 13.02 -0.98 -20.80
CA ARG A 219 12.68 -0.18 -21.99
C ARG A 219 12.08 1.14 -21.59
N VAL A 220 12.82 1.88 -20.75
CA VAL A 220 12.35 3.12 -20.12
C VAL A 220 13.38 4.21 -20.38
N GLU A 221 12.94 5.36 -20.82
CA GLU A 221 13.77 6.55 -20.90
C GLU A 221 13.84 7.21 -19.53
N ARG A 222 15.06 7.35 -19.00
CA ARG A 222 15.30 7.89 -17.67
C ARG A 222 15.63 9.38 -17.73
N VAL A 223 14.93 10.16 -16.93
CA VAL A 223 15.20 11.58 -16.75
C VAL A 223 16.04 11.77 -15.48
N PRO A 224 17.18 12.46 -15.58
CA PRO A 224 18.00 12.81 -14.41
C PRO A 224 17.16 13.51 -13.33
N VAL A 225 17.49 13.25 -12.06
CA VAL A 225 16.84 13.87 -10.92
C VAL A 225 17.79 14.83 -10.17
N ASP A 226 17.21 15.71 -9.36
CA ASP A 226 17.96 16.57 -8.45
C ASP A 226 18.37 15.86 -7.15
N ALA A 227 19.01 16.59 -6.22
CA ALA A 227 19.44 16.05 -4.93
C ALA A 227 18.29 15.57 -4.04
N GLN A 228 17.05 15.96 -4.34
CA GLN A 228 15.86 15.51 -3.62
C GLN A 228 15.10 14.40 -4.37
N GLY A 229 15.60 13.95 -5.52
CA GLY A 229 15.00 12.91 -6.35
C GLY A 229 13.84 13.39 -7.23
N ARG A 230 13.72 14.70 -7.43
CA ARG A 230 12.73 15.29 -8.33
C ARG A 230 13.25 15.28 -9.76
N MET A 231 12.40 14.86 -10.69
CA MET A 231 12.69 14.86 -12.13
C MET A 231 13.09 16.27 -12.59
N ARG A 232 14.20 16.37 -13.31
CA ARG A 232 14.71 17.64 -13.83
C ARG A 232 14.00 18.00 -15.13
N VAL A 233 13.23 19.08 -15.10
CA VAL A 233 12.46 19.54 -16.26
C VAL A 233 13.37 20.03 -17.40
N ASP A 234 14.56 20.60 -17.07
CA ASP A 234 15.55 21.02 -18.05
C ASP A 234 16.18 19.84 -18.83
N ALA A 235 16.11 18.61 -18.27
CA ALA A 235 16.55 17.38 -18.91
C ALA A 235 15.41 16.52 -19.43
N PHE A 236 14.15 17.05 -19.43
CA PHE A 236 12.99 16.32 -19.91
C PHE A 236 13.07 16.08 -21.41
N PRO A 237 12.91 14.82 -21.90
CA PRO A 237 13.07 14.49 -23.30
C PRO A 237 11.93 15.02 -24.18
N SER A 238 12.11 14.97 -25.48
CA SER A 238 11.03 15.14 -26.44
C SER A 238 10.07 13.95 -26.34
N VAL A 239 8.77 14.22 -26.25
CA VAL A 239 7.72 13.22 -26.16
C VAL A 239 6.73 13.37 -27.32
N ASP A 240 5.87 12.37 -27.53
CA ASP A 240 4.85 12.36 -28.58
C ASP A 240 3.53 11.76 -28.05
N GLU A 241 2.53 11.66 -28.91
CA GLU A 241 1.20 11.10 -28.59
C GLU A 241 1.21 9.60 -28.24
N ARG A 242 2.36 8.93 -28.31
CA ARG A 242 2.57 7.53 -27.92
C ARG A 242 3.48 7.38 -26.70
N THR A 243 3.64 8.45 -25.94
CA THR A 243 4.48 8.47 -24.75
C THR A 243 3.65 8.43 -23.47
N ILE A 244 4.07 7.60 -22.51
CA ILE A 244 3.58 7.59 -21.11
C ILE A 244 4.68 8.13 -20.22
N VAL A 245 4.39 9.21 -19.50
CA VAL A 245 5.29 9.81 -18.50
C VAL A 245 4.82 9.40 -17.11
N CYS A 246 5.69 8.78 -16.31
CA CYS A 246 5.40 8.41 -14.93
C CYS A 246 6.13 9.36 -13.98
N VAL A 247 5.39 10.13 -13.21
CA VAL A 247 5.88 11.07 -12.21
C VAL A 247 5.58 10.59 -10.79
N GLN A 248 6.33 11.07 -9.81
CA GLN A 248 6.13 10.73 -8.40
C GLN A 248 5.56 11.91 -7.61
N ALA A 249 4.51 11.64 -6.83
CA ALA A 249 4.01 12.53 -5.79
C ALA A 249 4.38 11.95 -4.41
N GLY A 250 5.54 12.33 -3.91
CA GLY A 250 6.15 11.80 -2.70
C GLY A 250 7.15 10.66 -2.96
N ASN A 251 8.41 11.02 -3.17
CA ASN A 251 9.50 10.05 -3.27
C ASN A 251 9.63 9.26 -1.97
N VAL A 252 9.79 7.92 -2.07
CA VAL A 252 9.81 7.04 -0.89
C VAL A 252 10.94 7.35 0.09
N ASN A 253 12.05 7.94 -0.37
CA ASN A 253 13.20 8.31 0.44
C ASN A 253 13.08 9.72 1.00
N THR A 254 12.83 10.70 0.17
CA THR A 254 12.89 12.12 0.54
C THR A 254 11.53 12.75 0.84
N GLY A 255 10.44 12.16 0.35
CA GLY A 255 9.11 12.77 0.37
C GLY A 255 8.90 13.84 -0.70
N ALA A 256 9.90 14.12 -1.54
CA ALA A 256 9.84 15.17 -2.56
C ALA A 256 8.87 14.82 -3.71
N PHE A 257 8.39 15.86 -4.39
CA PHE A 257 7.43 15.75 -5.49
C PHE A 257 8.10 16.16 -6.80
N ASP A 258 7.85 15.42 -7.86
CA ASP A 258 8.19 15.87 -9.20
C ASP A 258 7.45 17.18 -9.53
N PRO A 259 7.96 18.04 -10.42
CA PRO A 259 7.30 19.27 -10.86
C PRO A 259 6.15 18.95 -11.81
N VAL A 260 5.06 18.34 -11.26
CA VAL A 260 3.97 17.72 -12.03
C VAL A 260 3.29 18.71 -12.99
N ALA A 261 3.04 19.94 -12.54
CA ALA A 261 2.41 20.97 -13.39
C ALA A 261 3.20 21.23 -14.69
N GLU A 262 4.53 21.45 -14.57
CA GLU A 262 5.38 21.72 -15.75
C GLU A 262 5.51 20.50 -16.65
N ILE A 263 5.58 19.29 -16.06
CA ILE A 263 5.65 18.04 -16.82
C ILE A 263 4.34 17.81 -17.56
N CYS A 264 3.18 18.01 -16.92
CA CYS A 264 1.88 17.92 -17.57
C CYS A 264 1.75 18.90 -18.75
N GLU A 265 2.12 20.17 -18.56
CA GLU A 265 2.10 21.17 -19.62
C GLU A 265 2.92 20.73 -20.85
N ARG A 266 4.17 20.29 -20.63
CA ARG A 266 5.05 19.82 -21.71
C ARG A 266 4.55 18.54 -22.37
N ALA A 267 4.15 17.55 -21.57
CA ALA A 267 3.69 16.26 -22.08
C ALA A 267 2.38 16.39 -22.87
N HIS A 268 1.42 17.11 -22.33
CA HIS A 268 0.11 17.30 -22.98
C HIS A 268 0.17 18.12 -24.25
N SER A 269 1.10 19.09 -24.34
CA SER A 269 1.32 19.86 -25.58
C SER A 269 1.72 18.96 -26.78
N GLN A 270 2.22 17.75 -26.50
CA GLN A 270 2.61 16.74 -27.48
C GLN A 270 1.69 15.51 -27.48
N GLY A 271 0.57 15.54 -26.73
CA GLY A 271 -0.41 14.46 -26.68
C GLY A 271 -0.02 13.25 -25.82
N ALA A 272 1.07 13.32 -25.04
CA ALA A 272 1.52 12.26 -24.15
C ALA A 272 0.56 12.08 -22.96
N TRP A 273 0.59 10.90 -22.35
CA TRP A 273 -0.17 10.54 -21.13
C TRP A 273 0.72 10.74 -19.89
N VAL A 274 0.20 11.37 -18.86
CA VAL A 274 0.90 11.53 -17.58
C VAL A 274 0.24 10.69 -16.49
N HIS A 275 1.03 9.82 -15.86
CA HIS A 275 0.64 8.99 -14.73
C HIS A 275 1.37 9.41 -13.45
N VAL A 276 0.62 9.59 -12.36
CA VAL A 276 1.16 9.97 -11.04
C VAL A 276 1.19 8.76 -10.12
N ASP A 277 2.39 8.30 -9.74
CA ASP A 277 2.57 7.44 -8.56
C ASP A 277 2.59 8.31 -7.30
N GLY A 278 1.44 8.41 -6.67
CA GLY A 278 1.24 9.15 -5.43
C GLY A 278 0.96 8.22 -4.25
N ALA A 279 1.68 7.10 -4.16
CA ALA A 279 1.43 5.99 -3.24
C ALA A 279 1.16 6.44 -1.79
N PHE A 280 1.78 7.53 -1.33
CA PHE A 280 1.44 8.18 -0.06
C PHE A 280 1.37 9.70 -0.17
N GLY A 281 2.10 10.32 -1.09
CA GLY A 281 2.22 11.77 -1.14
C GLY A 281 0.95 12.49 -1.59
N MET A 282 0.04 11.85 -2.33
CA MET A 282 -1.25 12.47 -2.69
C MET A 282 -2.04 12.92 -1.45
N TRP A 283 -1.88 12.28 -0.30
CA TRP A 283 -2.54 12.67 0.94
C TRP A 283 -2.11 14.06 1.44
N ALA A 284 -1.02 14.63 0.93
CA ALA A 284 -0.63 16.03 1.21
C ALA A 284 -1.70 17.05 0.76
N ALA A 285 -2.59 16.67 -0.17
CA ALA A 285 -3.67 17.52 -0.67
C ALA A 285 -4.59 18.04 0.44
N VAL A 286 -4.79 17.27 1.50
CA VAL A 286 -5.71 17.64 2.61
C VAL A 286 -5.06 18.50 3.67
N ALA A 287 -3.72 18.60 3.70
CA ALA A 287 -2.97 19.33 4.70
C ALA A 287 -2.71 20.77 4.24
N PRO A 288 -3.29 21.82 4.85
CA PRO A 288 -3.18 23.18 4.37
C PRO A 288 -1.74 23.67 4.19
N SER A 289 -0.82 23.25 5.08
CA SER A 289 0.60 23.62 4.97
C SER A 289 1.36 22.86 3.89
N ARG A 290 0.80 21.79 3.33
CA ARG A 290 1.42 20.87 2.35
C ARG A 290 0.71 20.84 1.00
N ALA A 291 -0.52 21.34 0.91
CA ALA A 291 -1.33 21.31 -0.32
C ALA A 291 -0.62 21.91 -1.54
N HIS A 292 0.31 22.85 -1.33
CA HIS A 292 1.13 23.41 -2.40
C HIS A 292 2.04 22.40 -3.09
N LEU A 293 2.39 21.28 -2.43
CA LEU A 293 3.25 20.22 -2.96
C LEU A 293 2.56 19.39 -4.05
N VAL A 294 1.24 19.30 -4.01
CA VAL A 294 0.43 18.54 -4.99
C VAL A 294 -0.11 19.39 -6.13
N ARG A 295 0.36 20.64 -6.28
CA ARG A 295 -0.09 21.52 -7.36
C ARG A 295 0.19 20.92 -8.74
N GLY A 296 -0.84 20.88 -9.62
CA GLY A 296 -0.77 20.33 -10.96
C GLY A 296 -0.99 18.82 -11.03
N ILE A 297 -1.16 18.13 -9.89
CA ILE A 297 -1.52 16.71 -9.87
C ILE A 297 -2.87 16.50 -10.58
N GLU A 298 -3.81 17.41 -10.40
CA GLU A 298 -5.12 17.41 -11.03
C GLU A 298 -5.08 17.44 -12.56
N ASP A 299 -3.98 17.88 -13.17
CA ASP A 299 -3.81 17.95 -14.61
C ASP A 299 -3.43 16.60 -15.24
N ALA A 300 -2.90 15.66 -14.51
CA ALA A 300 -2.49 14.35 -15.00
C ALA A 300 -3.69 13.51 -15.52
N ASP A 301 -3.39 12.39 -16.18
CA ASP A 301 -4.38 11.50 -16.79
C ASP A 301 -4.74 10.30 -15.90
N SER A 302 -3.82 9.87 -15.02
CA SER A 302 -4.06 8.78 -14.08
C SER A 302 -3.25 8.88 -12.81
N TRP A 303 -3.76 8.27 -11.72
CA TRP A 303 -3.18 8.35 -10.39
C TRP A 303 -3.28 7.02 -9.66
N ALA A 304 -2.24 6.74 -8.86
CA ALA A 304 -2.21 5.61 -7.94
C ALA A 304 -1.88 6.10 -6.53
N THR A 305 -2.59 5.58 -5.51
CA THR A 305 -2.27 5.84 -4.11
C THR A 305 -2.63 4.65 -3.23
N ASP A 306 -2.08 4.60 -2.00
CA ASP A 306 -2.39 3.57 -1.01
C ASP A 306 -3.19 4.14 0.17
N ALA A 307 -4.30 3.50 0.47
CA ALA A 307 -5.06 3.79 1.68
C ALA A 307 -4.43 3.11 2.92
N HIS A 308 -3.82 1.94 2.76
CA HIS A 308 -3.12 1.24 3.86
C HIS A 308 -1.79 1.89 4.28
N LYS A 309 -1.35 2.96 3.60
CA LYS A 309 -0.22 3.78 4.04
C LYS A 309 -0.71 4.90 4.95
N TRP A 310 -0.94 6.08 4.43
CA TRP A 310 -1.16 7.27 5.24
C TRP A 310 -2.63 7.53 5.65
N LEU A 311 -3.62 6.85 5.02
CA LEU A 311 -5.01 6.85 5.52
C LEU A 311 -5.22 5.89 6.69
N ASN A 312 -4.24 5.04 6.98
CA ASN A 312 -4.26 4.13 8.13
C ASN A 312 -5.45 3.16 8.14
N VAL A 313 -5.71 2.52 6.99
CA VAL A 313 -6.63 1.37 6.91
C VAL A 313 -5.85 0.05 6.92
N PRO A 314 -6.46 -1.07 7.30
CA PRO A 314 -5.79 -2.37 7.28
C PRO A 314 -5.28 -2.77 5.89
N TYR A 315 -4.20 -3.55 5.86
CA TYR A 315 -3.74 -4.22 4.64
C TYR A 315 -4.82 -5.23 4.18
N ASP A 316 -5.09 -5.28 2.86
CA ASP A 316 -4.50 -4.48 1.81
C ASP A 316 -5.51 -3.48 1.23
N SER A 317 -5.09 -2.29 0.84
CA SER A 317 -5.97 -1.29 0.22
C SER A 317 -5.18 -0.26 -0.58
N GLY A 318 -5.35 -0.27 -1.90
CA GLY A 318 -4.85 0.71 -2.85
C GLY A 318 -5.97 1.28 -3.71
N LEU A 319 -5.69 2.36 -4.40
CA LEU A 319 -6.64 3.14 -5.19
C LEU A 319 -6.02 3.49 -6.54
N VAL A 320 -6.74 3.25 -7.62
CA VAL A 320 -6.44 3.76 -8.95
C VAL A 320 -7.49 4.79 -9.35
N PHE A 321 -7.05 5.87 -10.02
CA PHE A 321 -7.93 6.82 -10.67
C PHE A 321 -7.43 7.08 -12.09
N THR A 322 -8.36 7.34 -13.03
CA THR A 322 -8.06 7.77 -14.39
C THR A 322 -9.03 8.84 -14.83
N ARG A 323 -8.52 9.83 -15.57
CA ARG A 323 -9.33 10.87 -16.19
C ARG A 323 -10.25 10.28 -17.25
N ASP A 324 -9.73 9.38 -18.09
CA ASP A 324 -10.47 8.62 -19.08
C ASP A 324 -11.08 7.35 -18.46
N ALA A 325 -12.34 7.46 -18.04
CA ALA A 325 -13.11 6.36 -17.49
C ALA A 325 -13.30 5.21 -18.48
N GLY A 326 -13.42 5.54 -19.78
CA GLY A 326 -13.58 4.56 -20.86
C GLY A 326 -12.33 3.71 -21.02
N ALA A 327 -11.15 4.32 -20.99
CA ALA A 327 -9.87 3.62 -21.11
C ALA A 327 -9.64 2.64 -19.95
N LEU A 328 -9.93 3.05 -18.68
CA LEU A 328 -9.81 2.15 -17.56
C LEU A 328 -10.79 0.97 -17.67
N ARG A 329 -12.03 1.27 -17.99
CA ARG A 329 -13.05 0.24 -18.17
C ARG A 329 -12.70 -0.72 -19.31
N ALA A 330 -12.23 -0.24 -20.44
CA ALA A 330 -11.82 -1.09 -21.56
C ALA A 330 -10.65 -2.02 -21.18
N ALA A 331 -9.65 -1.48 -20.50
CA ALA A 331 -8.48 -2.24 -20.07
C ALA A 331 -8.78 -3.30 -18.99
N MET A 332 -9.84 -3.12 -18.18
CA MET A 332 -10.16 -3.99 -17.03
C MET A 332 -11.37 -4.89 -17.27
N SER A 333 -12.27 -4.53 -18.21
CA SER A 333 -13.51 -5.29 -18.45
C SER A 333 -13.28 -6.47 -19.37
N VAL A 334 -14.01 -7.55 -19.11
CA VAL A 334 -14.18 -8.68 -20.03
C VAL A 334 -15.67 -8.90 -20.24
N GLY A 335 -16.11 -9.06 -21.48
CA GLY A 335 -17.50 -9.40 -21.79
C GLY A 335 -17.86 -10.82 -21.36
N GLY A 336 -19.08 -11.01 -20.80
CA GLY A 336 -19.60 -12.32 -20.46
C GLY A 336 -21.13 -12.30 -20.40
N ALA A 337 -21.78 -13.34 -20.91
CA ALA A 337 -23.25 -13.41 -20.99
C ALA A 337 -23.97 -13.37 -19.62
N TYR A 338 -23.24 -13.64 -18.54
CA TYR A 338 -23.74 -13.57 -17.15
C TYR A 338 -23.48 -12.23 -16.46
N LEU A 339 -22.81 -11.32 -17.17
CA LEU A 339 -22.48 -9.99 -16.64
C LEU A 339 -23.56 -9.01 -17.12
N ALA A 340 -24.40 -8.55 -16.19
CA ALA A 340 -25.44 -7.59 -16.49
C ALA A 340 -24.83 -6.31 -17.09
N GLN A 341 -25.45 -5.81 -18.17
CA GLN A 341 -25.18 -4.48 -18.74
C GLN A 341 -26.10 -3.49 -18.02
N ASP A 342 -25.77 -3.15 -16.78
CA ASP A 342 -26.45 -2.07 -16.07
C ASP A 342 -25.75 -0.74 -16.38
N ASP A 343 -26.52 0.34 -16.44
CA ASP A 343 -26.01 1.72 -16.59
C ASP A 343 -25.22 2.17 -15.34
N ASP A 344 -25.33 1.44 -14.22
CA ASP A 344 -24.63 1.70 -12.99
C ASP A 344 -23.17 1.21 -13.04
N ARG A 345 -22.29 1.93 -12.32
CA ARG A 345 -20.89 1.53 -12.15
C ARG A 345 -20.79 0.13 -11.52
N VAL A 346 -20.23 -0.83 -12.25
CA VAL A 346 -19.96 -2.19 -11.77
C VAL A 346 -18.51 -2.29 -11.33
N PRO A 347 -18.21 -2.57 -10.04
CA PRO A 347 -16.86 -2.45 -9.47
C PRO A 347 -15.76 -3.23 -10.20
N TYR A 348 -15.99 -4.50 -10.60
CA TYR A 348 -14.97 -5.32 -11.28
C TYR A 348 -14.49 -4.72 -12.63
N GLN A 349 -15.29 -3.87 -13.27
CA GLN A 349 -14.93 -3.24 -14.55
C GLN A 349 -13.81 -2.19 -14.43
N TYR A 350 -13.39 -1.86 -13.22
CA TYR A 350 -12.37 -0.85 -12.93
C TYR A 350 -11.15 -1.40 -12.21
N THR A 351 -11.07 -2.73 -12.06
CA THR A 351 -10.01 -3.40 -11.33
C THR A 351 -9.62 -4.72 -12.01
N PRO A 352 -8.38 -5.21 -11.82
CA PRO A 352 -7.96 -6.49 -12.40
C PRO A 352 -8.71 -7.71 -11.85
N ASP A 353 -9.27 -7.59 -10.64
CA ASP A 353 -9.88 -8.70 -9.93
C ASP A 353 -11.39 -8.78 -10.18
N PHE A 354 -11.89 -9.96 -10.52
CA PHE A 354 -13.33 -10.26 -10.54
C PHE A 354 -13.89 -10.50 -9.14
N SER A 355 -13.31 -11.49 -8.46
CA SER A 355 -13.65 -11.81 -7.07
C SER A 355 -12.74 -10.99 -6.16
N ARG A 356 -13.33 -10.13 -5.33
CA ARG A 356 -12.57 -9.15 -4.57
C ARG A 356 -13.17 -8.88 -3.20
N ARG A 357 -12.29 -8.62 -2.26
CA ARG A 357 -12.63 -8.15 -0.93
C ARG A 357 -13.22 -6.73 -0.97
N ALA A 358 -14.06 -6.42 0.01
CA ALA A 358 -14.79 -5.15 0.12
C ALA A 358 -13.92 -4.02 0.71
N ARG A 359 -12.80 -3.67 0.05
CA ARG A 359 -11.83 -2.65 0.52
C ARG A 359 -12.40 -1.25 0.70
N GLY A 360 -13.52 -0.96 0.04
CA GLY A 360 -14.20 0.33 0.17
C GLY A 360 -14.82 0.57 1.54
N VAL A 361 -15.10 -0.49 2.31
CA VAL A 361 -15.76 -0.41 3.64
C VAL A 361 -14.84 0.28 4.64
N GLU A 362 -13.60 -0.16 4.76
CA GLU A 362 -12.63 0.41 5.68
C GLU A 362 -12.26 1.84 5.29
N VAL A 363 -12.11 2.11 3.99
CA VAL A 363 -11.80 3.46 3.49
C VAL A 363 -12.96 4.41 3.76
N TRP A 364 -14.21 3.99 3.51
CA TRP A 364 -15.38 4.78 3.86
C TRP A 364 -15.43 5.07 5.37
N ALA A 365 -15.16 4.07 6.20
CA ALA A 365 -15.16 4.22 7.65
C ALA A 365 -14.09 5.20 8.15
N ALA A 366 -12.86 5.12 7.61
CA ALA A 366 -11.79 6.06 7.91
C ALA A 366 -12.16 7.51 7.54
N LEU A 367 -12.61 7.71 6.31
CA LEU A 367 -13.00 9.04 5.83
C LEU A 367 -14.20 9.61 6.60
N ARG A 368 -15.17 8.76 6.94
CA ARG A 368 -16.36 9.16 7.73
C ARG A 368 -16.01 9.55 9.15
N GLN A 369 -15.08 8.84 9.79
CA GLN A 369 -14.62 9.14 11.15
C GLN A 369 -13.77 10.40 11.20
N LEU A 370 -12.77 10.50 10.33
CA LEU A 370 -11.81 11.60 10.36
C LEU A 370 -12.43 12.91 9.86
N GLY A 371 -13.25 12.83 8.84
CA GLY A 371 -13.65 14.01 8.10
C GLY A 371 -12.42 14.73 7.49
N ARG A 372 -12.63 15.90 6.94
CA ARG A 372 -11.53 16.70 6.33
C ARG A 372 -10.55 17.21 7.39
N GLU A 373 -11.05 17.68 8.52
CA GLU A 373 -10.24 18.24 9.61
C GLU A 373 -9.37 17.19 10.30
N GLY A 374 -9.96 16.02 10.65
CA GLY A 374 -9.20 14.93 11.28
C GLY A 374 -8.16 14.32 10.36
N LEU A 375 -8.47 14.23 9.06
CA LEU A 375 -7.50 13.77 8.06
C LEU A 375 -6.37 14.78 7.88
N ALA A 376 -6.68 16.08 7.82
CA ALA A 376 -5.66 17.13 7.77
C ALA A 376 -4.77 17.11 9.02
N ASP A 377 -5.35 16.98 10.24
CA ASP A 377 -4.56 16.86 11.46
C ASP A 377 -3.62 15.66 11.45
N LEU A 378 -4.10 14.48 11.00
CA LEU A 378 -3.27 13.28 10.88
C LEU A 378 -2.02 13.54 10.02
N ILE A 379 -2.19 14.13 8.83
CA ILE A 379 -1.10 14.43 7.90
C ILE A 379 -0.16 15.48 8.49
N GLU A 380 -0.70 16.60 8.98
CA GLU A 380 0.10 17.68 9.58
C GLU A 380 0.88 17.24 10.81
N ARG A 381 0.27 16.41 11.67
CA ARG A 381 0.89 15.92 12.90
C ARG A 381 2.05 14.97 12.58
N THR A 382 1.89 14.05 11.67
CA THR A 382 2.95 13.13 11.28
C THR A 382 4.11 13.85 10.55
N CYS A 383 3.83 14.89 9.77
CA CYS A 383 4.86 15.77 9.22
C CYS A 383 5.61 16.56 10.31
N ARG A 384 4.91 17.08 11.33
CA ARG A 384 5.57 17.75 12.48
C ARG A 384 6.47 16.79 13.24
N HIS A 385 6.06 15.54 13.43
CA HIS A 385 6.86 14.50 14.06
C HIS A 385 8.13 14.16 13.25
N ALA A 386 8.03 14.07 11.93
CA ALA A 386 9.20 13.89 11.06
C ALA A 386 10.18 15.06 11.20
N THR A 387 9.67 16.29 11.17
CA THR A 387 10.50 17.49 11.40
C THR A 387 11.18 17.46 12.77
N ARG A 388 10.50 16.98 13.81
CA ARG A 388 11.08 16.82 15.16
C ARG A 388 12.24 15.84 15.16
N PHE A 389 12.12 14.69 14.50
CA PHE A 389 13.23 13.74 14.32
C PHE A 389 14.42 14.41 13.61
N ALA A 390 14.18 15.06 12.48
CA ALA A 390 15.22 15.71 11.71
C ALA A 390 15.98 16.76 12.53
N ASN A 391 15.26 17.64 13.24
CA ASN A 391 15.84 18.67 14.08
C ASN A 391 16.69 18.09 15.22
N GLY A 392 16.19 17.03 15.89
CA GLY A 392 16.91 16.37 16.98
C GLY A 392 18.19 15.68 16.52
N LEU A 393 18.13 14.99 15.38
CA LEU A 393 19.28 14.33 14.76
C LEU A 393 20.34 15.35 14.29
N HIS A 394 19.89 16.42 13.64
CA HIS A 394 20.78 17.50 13.19
C HIS A 394 21.46 18.22 14.38
N ALA A 395 20.72 18.52 15.44
CA ALA A 395 21.26 19.13 16.65
C ALA A 395 22.31 18.27 17.36
N ALA A 396 22.22 16.93 17.21
CA ALA A 396 23.20 15.97 17.67
C ALA A 396 24.42 15.80 16.72
N GLY A 397 24.47 16.54 15.62
CA GLY A 397 25.59 16.54 14.67
C GLY A 397 25.49 15.49 13.55
N TYR A 398 24.35 14.80 13.40
CA TYR A 398 24.16 13.84 12.31
C TYR A 398 23.64 14.52 11.05
N SER A 399 24.00 13.95 9.88
CA SER A 399 23.64 14.52 8.59
C SER A 399 22.24 14.08 8.15
N VAL A 400 21.28 15.01 8.18
CA VAL A 400 19.97 14.83 7.52
C VAL A 400 20.13 15.13 6.05
N LEU A 401 19.78 14.16 5.18
CA LEU A 401 20.13 14.17 3.76
C LEU A 401 19.04 14.74 2.85
N ASN A 402 17.83 14.96 3.37
CA ASN A 402 16.71 15.48 2.61
C ASN A 402 16.10 16.73 3.22
N ASP A 403 15.44 17.53 2.38
CA ASP A 403 14.50 18.56 2.80
C ASP A 403 13.25 17.86 3.34
N VAL A 404 13.00 17.94 4.64
CA VAL A 404 11.88 17.21 5.26
C VAL A 404 10.55 17.91 4.92
N VAL A 405 10.10 17.70 3.69
CA VAL A 405 8.87 18.34 3.15
C VAL A 405 7.59 17.61 3.56
N LEU A 406 7.71 16.31 3.87
CA LEU A 406 6.61 15.47 4.35
C LEU A 406 7.01 14.71 5.63
N ASN A 407 6.68 13.43 5.66
CA ASN A 407 6.85 12.50 6.79
C ASN A 407 8.08 11.60 6.66
N GLN A 408 9.01 11.89 5.74
CA GLN A 408 10.23 11.13 5.50
C GLN A 408 11.46 11.88 6.01
N VAL A 409 12.33 11.17 6.75
CA VAL A 409 13.64 11.68 7.17
C VAL A 409 14.71 10.69 6.75
N LEU A 410 15.72 11.17 6.05
CA LEU A 410 16.94 10.42 5.75
C LEU A 410 18.07 10.92 6.62
N VAL A 411 18.76 10.02 7.33
CA VAL A 411 19.89 10.39 8.18
C VAL A 411 21.05 9.45 7.95
N SER A 412 22.26 10.02 7.88
CA SER A 412 23.53 9.29 7.88
C SER A 412 24.24 9.48 9.22
N PHE A 413 24.81 8.38 9.74
CA PHE A 413 25.60 8.37 10.97
C PHE A 413 27.12 8.36 10.68
N GLY A 414 27.53 8.88 9.55
CA GLY A 414 28.90 8.91 9.05
C GLY A 414 29.08 8.02 7.81
N ASN A 415 29.95 7.02 7.87
CA ASN A 415 30.13 6.12 6.73
C ASN A 415 29.03 5.04 6.65
N ALA A 416 29.04 4.29 5.53
CA ALA A 416 28.04 3.27 5.25
C ALA A 416 28.02 2.12 6.28
N GLU A 417 29.18 1.71 6.79
CA GLU A 417 29.30 0.64 7.79
C GLU A 417 28.70 1.08 9.12
N ARG A 418 29.07 2.27 9.60
CA ARG A 418 28.52 2.83 10.83
C ARG A 418 27.02 3.02 10.75
N THR A 419 26.51 3.53 9.62
CA THR A 419 25.07 3.72 9.44
C THR A 419 24.32 2.39 9.48
N ARG A 420 24.82 1.34 8.83
CA ARG A 420 24.21 0.00 8.90
C ARG A 420 24.24 -0.57 10.31
N GLU A 421 25.35 -0.39 11.03
CA GLU A 421 25.48 -0.87 12.41
C GLU A 421 24.50 -0.16 13.35
N VAL A 422 24.35 1.16 13.23
CA VAL A 422 23.37 1.93 14.03
C VAL A 422 21.94 1.43 13.75
N ILE A 423 21.58 1.23 12.49
CA ILE A 423 20.24 0.69 12.12
C ILE A 423 20.02 -0.67 12.77
N ARG A 424 20.97 -1.60 12.65
CA ARG A 424 20.86 -2.94 13.21
C ARG A 424 20.66 -2.89 14.74
N ARG A 425 21.45 -2.06 15.43
CA ARG A 425 21.39 -1.92 16.89
C ARG A 425 20.08 -1.27 17.37
N ILE A 426 19.54 -0.30 16.64
CA ILE A 426 18.21 0.29 16.94
C ILE A 426 17.12 -0.78 16.84
N GLN A 427 17.18 -1.62 15.78
CA GLN A 427 16.21 -2.70 15.61
C GLN A 427 16.31 -3.76 16.68
N GLU A 428 17.53 -4.05 17.19
CA GLU A 428 17.76 -5.00 18.27
C GLU A 428 17.41 -4.44 19.66
N GLU A 429 17.63 -3.14 19.87
CA GLU A 429 17.27 -2.46 21.13
C GLU A 429 15.74 -2.42 21.30
N GLY A 430 15.00 -2.24 20.21
CA GLY A 430 13.57 -2.51 20.14
C GLY A 430 12.65 -1.39 20.63
N THR A 431 13.15 -0.25 21.07
CA THR A 431 12.31 0.91 21.43
C THR A 431 11.57 1.43 20.19
N CYS A 432 12.23 1.49 19.03
CA CYS A 432 11.62 1.83 17.76
C CYS A 432 12.19 0.97 16.63
N TRP A 433 11.62 1.09 15.45
CA TRP A 433 12.13 0.41 14.27
C TRP A 433 12.22 1.36 13.09
N CYS A 434 13.42 1.46 12.49
CA CYS A 434 13.70 2.23 11.30
C CYS A 434 14.39 1.34 10.25
N GLY A 435 14.16 1.62 8.96
CA GLY A 435 14.77 0.87 7.86
C GLY A 435 16.02 1.53 7.30
N GLY A 436 16.86 0.75 6.62
CA GLY A 436 17.98 1.25 5.82
C GLY A 436 17.58 1.50 4.37
N THR A 437 18.31 2.39 3.70
CA THR A 437 18.21 2.65 2.26
C THR A 437 19.57 3.07 1.71
N VAL A 438 19.70 3.07 0.39
CA VAL A 438 20.80 3.75 -0.31
C VAL A 438 20.19 4.89 -1.11
N TRP A 439 20.61 6.09 -0.82
CA TRP A 439 20.16 7.31 -1.48
C TRP A 439 21.31 7.94 -2.24
N GLN A 440 21.22 7.99 -3.56
CA GLN A 440 22.27 8.55 -4.45
C GLN A 440 23.68 8.09 -4.07
N GLY A 441 23.83 6.77 -3.85
CA GLY A 441 25.10 6.13 -3.48
C GLY A 441 25.48 6.22 -2.00
N GLN A 442 24.71 6.93 -1.17
CA GLN A 442 24.95 7.08 0.26
C GLN A 442 24.02 6.20 1.08
N THR A 443 24.57 5.39 1.98
CA THR A 443 23.78 4.60 2.94
C THR A 443 23.15 5.52 3.98
N ALA A 444 21.84 5.39 4.18
CA ALA A 444 21.07 6.18 5.12
C ALA A 444 20.08 5.31 5.91
N MET A 445 19.73 5.75 7.11
CA MET A 445 18.54 5.31 7.83
C MET A 445 17.35 6.15 7.38
N ARG A 446 16.23 5.52 7.12
CA ARG A 446 14.98 6.18 6.78
C ARG A 446 13.97 6.06 7.91
N ILE A 447 13.42 7.19 8.33
CA ILE A 447 12.34 7.31 9.31
C ILE A 447 11.10 7.77 8.57
N SER A 448 10.05 6.92 8.54
CA SER A 448 8.77 7.20 7.88
C SER A 448 7.69 7.35 8.95
N VAL A 449 7.26 8.56 9.27
CA VAL A 449 6.25 8.80 10.31
C VAL A 449 4.86 8.79 9.69
N SER A 450 4.17 7.65 9.75
CA SER A 450 2.91 7.45 9.02
C SER A 450 1.74 7.00 9.90
N SER A 451 2.00 6.57 11.15
CA SER A 451 0.99 6.01 12.04
C SER A 451 0.16 7.10 12.75
N TRP A 452 -1.15 6.91 12.75
CA TRP A 452 -2.07 7.71 13.56
C TRP A 452 -1.76 7.62 15.06
N ALA A 453 -1.23 6.46 15.50
CA ALA A 453 -0.91 6.18 16.90
C ALA A 453 0.37 6.87 17.38
N THR A 454 1.22 7.38 16.47
CA THR A 454 2.46 8.06 16.87
C THR A 454 2.17 9.34 17.64
N THR A 455 2.60 9.39 18.90
CA THR A 455 2.51 10.53 19.79
C THR A 455 3.82 11.34 19.83
N ALA A 456 3.78 12.53 20.42
CA ALA A 456 5.00 13.32 20.68
C ALA A 456 5.95 12.57 21.65
N GLU A 457 5.40 11.83 22.61
CA GLU A 457 6.18 11.02 23.56
C GLU A 457 6.90 9.86 22.86
N ASP A 458 6.22 9.19 21.89
CA ASP A 458 6.85 8.14 21.06
C ASP A 458 8.02 8.68 20.26
N VAL A 459 7.89 9.91 19.73
CA VAL A 459 8.96 10.58 19.00
C VAL A 459 10.16 10.88 19.90
N GLU A 460 9.94 11.49 21.06
CA GLU A 460 11.02 11.79 22.01
C GLU A 460 11.71 10.52 22.53
N ARG A 461 10.94 9.50 22.87
CA ARG A 461 11.46 8.20 23.33
C ARG A 461 12.28 7.52 22.22
N SER A 462 11.79 7.52 21.00
CA SER A 462 12.49 6.93 19.86
C SER A 462 13.74 7.71 19.47
N LEU A 463 13.67 9.05 19.48
CA LEU A 463 14.83 9.90 19.22
C LEU A 463 15.93 9.69 20.26
N ALA A 464 15.57 9.62 21.55
CA ALA A 464 16.53 9.35 22.61
C ALA A 464 17.23 8.00 22.44
N ALA A 465 16.48 6.94 22.10
CA ALA A 465 17.06 5.62 21.83
C ALA A 465 17.99 5.63 20.59
N ILE A 466 17.59 6.30 19.51
CA ILE A 466 18.43 6.46 18.31
C ILE A 466 19.75 7.16 18.67
N LEU A 467 19.68 8.27 19.40
CA LEU A 467 20.86 9.05 19.79
C LEU A 467 21.80 8.26 20.73
N GLN A 468 21.24 7.53 21.69
CA GLN A 468 22.01 6.67 22.60
C GLN A 468 22.75 5.57 21.83
N VAL A 469 22.08 4.87 20.92
CA VAL A 469 22.68 3.84 20.07
C VAL A 469 23.75 4.43 19.14
N ALA A 470 23.49 5.61 18.59
CA ALA A 470 24.41 6.25 17.66
C ALA A 470 25.67 6.83 18.35
N ALA A 471 25.62 7.15 19.64
CA ALA A 471 26.75 7.66 20.41
C ALA A 471 27.70 6.54 20.91
N SER A 472 27.23 5.31 21.00
CA SER A 472 27.99 4.13 21.44
C SER A 472 28.55 3.34 20.24
#